data_d0e204ed1a5634044f3ed00c2b74b9ae
#
_entry.id   d0e204ed1a5634044f3ed00c2b74b9ae
#
_cell.length_a   1.000
_cell.length_b   1.000
_cell.length_c   1.000
_cell.angle_alpha   90.00
_cell.angle_beta   90.00
_cell.angle_gamma   90.00
#
_symmetry.space_group_name_H-M   'P 1'
#
loop_
_entity.id
_entity.type
_entity.pdbx_description
1 polymer ?
#
loop_
_entity_poly.entity_id
_entity_poly.type
_entity_poly.pdbx_seq_one_letter_code
_entity_poly.pdbx_strand_id
1 'polypeptide(L)'
;MNLSWKALLGSVVVLGLSACNNNISRGVTNEEQAVFSSNEVVVSRVKFSDAATARKIAISIEPVETNYDQGYMLLDTDLDEFSYLRDQESSLNISIDLEKQITAQQTKILNRFEQTGGLSPSTRSIPNFTCYRTVEETFATADQIVASKPNLASIVDAGDSWKKTVNQGGYDMRILKLTNSATPSPKPIMFITSAIHAREYTTAELMTRFAEYLVNNYGTNADVTWMLDTQEVHLLLQTNPDGRKKAEAGSLWRKNNNTNYCKNGSTKGADLNRNFNFEWNTGGSSANQCNETYRGPSAASEPETKTVQNYARSVFPDQRGPNLTDAAPATTSGLYLDIHSYSQLVLWSWGNRSTPAPNGTALQTLGRKFAFFNNYTPQQAIGLYATSGTTDDFVYGDLGIPAYTFELGTSFFETCSTFTSTILPTNLNALIYALRVTRAPYQLPAGPEITSLSLTGSNLTASANDTRYNNSNGTEASQNVSTGAYYVDTPPWVAGATSNAMTASDGAFNSSIEGLSGTVSTAGLITGRHTVYVRAQDSSGNWGPVSAVFLTIP
;
A
#
# COMPACT_ATOMS: atom_id res chain seq x y z
N MET A 1 -44.26 -46.83 57.24
CA MET A 1 -45.45 -46.95 56.39
C MET A 1 -45.08 -46.46 55.00
N ASN A 2 -45.09 -47.35 54.05
CA ASN A 2 -44.84 -47.15 52.65
C ASN A 2 -45.96 -46.28 52.01
N LEU A 3 -45.54 -45.42 51.07
CA LEU A 3 -46.37 -45.13 49.89
C LEU A 3 -45.47 -44.59 48.76
N SER A 4 -45.46 -45.35 47.71
CA SER A 4 -44.87 -45.12 46.40
C SER A 4 -45.64 -44.04 45.62
N TRP A 5 -44.92 -43.21 44.85
CA TRP A 5 -45.56 -42.37 43.81
C TRP A 5 -44.96 -42.72 42.45
N LYS A 6 -45.84 -43.16 41.57
CA LYS A 6 -45.59 -43.44 40.16
C LYS A 6 -45.49 -42.17 39.37
N ALA A 7 -44.55 -42.20 38.40
CA ALA A 7 -44.35 -41.20 37.40
C ALA A 7 -45.56 -41.00 36.48
N LEU A 8 -45.90 -39.75 36.19
CA LEU A 8 -46.70 -39.34 35.01
C LEU A 8 -45.80 -38.51 34.10
N LEU A 9 -45.48 -39.08 32.95
CA LEU A 9 -44.86 -38.35 31.83
C LEU A 9 -45.93 -37.42 31.21
N GLY A 10 -45.77 -36.15 31.41
CA GLY A 10 -46.50 -35.12 30.66
C GLY A 10 -45.59 -34.57 29.56
N SER A 11 -45.93 -34.88 28.31
CA SER A 11 -45.26 -34.31 27.12
C SER A 11 -45.60 -32.82 27.02
N VAL A 12 -44.63 -31.97 27.32
CA VAL A 12 -44.70 -30.55 26.99
C VAL A 12 -44.22 -30.40 25.56
N VAL A 13 -45.12 -30.14 24.63
CA VAL A 13 -44.83 -29.68 23.30
C VAL A 13 -44.40 -28.21 23.43
N VAL A 14 -43.11 -27.95 23.38
CA VAL A 14 -42.58 -26.62 23.20
C VAL A 14 -42.75 -26.27 21.73
N LEU A 15 -43.77 -25.51 21.42
CA LEU A 15 -43.85 -24.80 20.13
C LEU A 15 -42.81 -23.69 20.14
N GLY A 16 -41.65 -24.03 19.60
CA GLY A 16 -40.62 -23.05 19.23
C GLY A 16 -41.16 -22.17 18.11
N LEU A 17 -41.45 -20.93 18.42
CA LEU A 17 -41.61 -19.88 17.42
C LEU A 17 -40.23 -19.62 16.80
N SER A 18 -39.90 -20.40 15.77
CA SER A 18 -38.86 -20.01 14.81
C SER A 18 -39.42 -18.81 14.06
N ALA A 19 -38.95 -17.62 14.41
CA ALA A 19 -39.03 -16.49 13.51
C ALA A 19 -38.18 -16.83 12.27
N CYS A 20 -38.84 -17.31 11.23
CA CYS A 20 -38.25 -17.51 9.92
C CYS A 20 -37.85 -16.14 9.35
N ASN A 21 -36.57 -15.81 9.42
CA ASN A 21 -35.96 -14.96 8.41
C ASN A 21 -35.81 -15.81 7.15
N ASN A 22 -36.90 -15.95 6.38
CA ASN A 22 -36.88 -16.54 5.07
C ASN A 22 -36.33 -15.54 4.02
N ASN A 23 -35.03 -15.25 4.06
CA ASN A 23 -34.28 -14.93 2.86
C ASN A 23 -33.50 -16.19 2.48
N ILE A 24 -34.19 -17.18 1.91
CA ILE A 24 -33.55 -18.30 1.23
C ILE A 24 -32.94 -17.71 -0.03
N SER A 25 -31.61 -17.50 -0.01
CA SER A 25 -30.82 -17.19 -1.20
C SER A 25 -31.04 -18.35 -2.19
N ARG A 26 -31.64 -18.05 -3.35
CA ARG A 26 -31.85 -19.02 -4.41
C ARG A 26 -30.47 -19.47 -4.92
N GLY A 27 -30.19 -20.75 -4.88
CA GLY A 27 -29.01 -21.36 -5.50
C GLY A 27 -27.91 -21.88 -4.56
N VAL A 28 -27.93 -21.55 -3.27
CA VAL A 28 -26.93 -22.04 -2.29
C VAL A 28 -27.40 -23.33 -1.62
N THR A 29 -26.59 -24.37 -1.65
CA THR A 29 -26.91 -25.67 -1.01
C THR A 29 -26.74 -25.62 0.50
N ASN A 30 -27.37 -26.55 1.23
CA ASN A 30 -27.21 -26.65 2.68
C ASN A 30 -25.75 -26.92 3.10
N GLU A 31 -24.96 -27.62 2.28
CA GLU A 31 -23.53 -27.85 2.51
C GLU A 31 -22.71 -26.56 2.35
N GLU A 32 -23.03 -25.77 1.33
CA GLU A 32 -22.39 -24.46 1.14
C GLU A 32 -22.78 -23.48 2.25
N GLN A 33 -24.06 -23.43 2.67
CA GLN A 33 -24.50 -22.62 3.83
C GLN A 33 -23.77 -23.02 5.12
N ALA A 34 -23.50 -24.31 5.32
CA ALA A 34 -22.74 -24.78 6.49
C ALA A 34 -21.29 -24.27 6.50
N VAL A 35 -20.70 -24.01 5.33
CA VAL A 35 -19.36 -23.42 5.21
C VAL A 35 -19.34 -21.96 5.67
N PHE A 36 -20.43 -21.21 5.48
CA PHE A 36 -20.57 -19.82 5.91
C PHE A 36 -21.23 -19.66 7.29
N SER A 37 -21.62 -20.75 7.96
CA SER A 37 -22.42 -20.72 9.21
C SER A 37 -21.69 -20.13 10.42
N SER A 38 -20.40 -19.84 10.29
CA SER A 38 -19.52 -19.31 11.35
C SER A 38 -19.06 -17.86 11.13
N ASN A 39 -19.73 -17.07 10.31
CA ASN A 39 -19.23 -15.75 9.84
C ASN A 39 -17.89 -15.84 9.10
N GLU A 40 -17.61 -16.96 8.51
CA GLU A 40 -16.36 -17.19 7.78
C GLU A 40 -16.42 -16.55 6.40
N VAL A 41 -15.34 -15.88 6.04
CA VAL A 41 -15.05 -15.52 4.66
C VAL A 41 -14.50 -16.75 3.98
N VAL A 42 -15.00 -17.02 2.81
CA VAL A 42 -14.64 -18.17 2.01
C VAL A 42 -14.01 -17.67 0.71
N VAL A 43 -12.85 -18.24 0.36
CA VAL A 43 -12.29 -17.98 -0.95
C VAL A 43 -13.07 -18.76 -1.99
N SER A 44 -13.70 -18.03 -2.89
CA SER A 44 -14.43 -18.55 -4.04
C SER A 44 -13.57 -18.43 -5.30
N ARG A 45 -13.31 -19.55 -5.97
CA ARG A 45 -12.71 -19.57 -7.32
C ARG A 45 -13.81 -19.47 -8.34
N VAL A 46 -13.87 -18.37 -9.06
CA VAL A 46 -14.83 -18.14 -10.14
C VAL A 46 -14.11 -18.30 -11.47
N LYS A 47 -14.54 -19.30 -12.26
CA LYS A 47 -14.06 -19.49 -13.64
C LYS A 47 -14.90 -18.68 -14.60
N PHE A 48 -14.27 -18.04 -15.56
CA PHE A 48 -14.92 -17.20 -16.58
C PHE A 48 -14.43 -17.56 -17.97
N SER A 49 -15.29 -17.29 -18.98
CA SER A 49 -15.00 -17.61 -20.39
C SER A 49 -14.16 -16.55 -21.10
N ASP A 50 -14.19 -15.29 -20.63
CA ASP A 50 -13.56 -14.16 -21.30
C ASP A 50 -13.35 -12.97 -20.34
N ALA A 51 -12.50 -12.03 -20.75
CA ALA A 51 -12.17 -10.85 -19.98
C ALA A 51 -13.37 -9.90 -19.75
N ALA A 52 -14.41 -9.92 -20.59
CA ALA A 52 -15.59 -9.09 -20.39
C ALA A 52 -16.44 -9.65 -19.24
N THR A 53 -16.54 -10.97 -19.13
CA THR A 53 -17.17 -11.65 -18.00
C THR A 53 -16.40 -11.40 -16.70
N ALA A 54 -15.06 -11.54 -16.72
CA ALA A 54 -14.21 -11.22 -15.57
C ALA A 54 -14.45 -9.79 -15.06
N ARG A 55 -14.53 -8.80 -15.95
CA ARG A 55 -14.82 -7.40 -15.59
C ARG A 55 -16.18 -7.22 -14.93
N LYS A 56 -17.22 -7.94 -15.37
CA LYS A 56 -18.56 -7.85 -14.76
C LYS A 56 -18.56 -8.36 -13.33
N ILE A 57 -17.81 -9.42 -13.06
CA ILE A 57 -17.65 -9.95 -11.69
C ILE A 57 -16.90 -8.94 -10.84
N ALA A 58 -15.73 -8.48 -11.29
CA ALA A 58 -14.86 -7.55 -10.57
C ALA A 58 -15.50 -6.19 -10.27
N ILE A 59 -16.51 -5.78 -11.04
CA ILE A 59 -17.33 -4.58 -10.76
C ILE A 59 -18.18 -4.77 -9.51
N SER A 60 -18.59 -5.97 -9.18
CA SER A 60 -19.47 -6.25 -8.04
C SER A 60 -18.72 -6.63 -6.78
N ILE A 61 -17.71 -7.49 -6.92
CA ILE A 61 -16.89 -8.03 -5.84
C ILE A 61 -15.43 -7.90 -6.28
N GLU A 62 -14.57 -7.39 -5.40
CA GLU A 62 -13.15 -7.20 -5.72
C GLU A 62 -12.41 -8.54 -5.78
N PRO A 63 -11.74 -8.88 -6.90
CA PRO A 63 -10.88 -10.03 -6.95
C PRO A 63 -9.58 -9.81 -6.17
N VAL A 64 -9.15 -10.83 -5.45
CA VAL A 64 -7.84 -10.88 -4.80
C VAL A 64 -6.76 -11.46 -5.71
N GLU A 65 -7.18 -12.24 -6.71
CA GLU A 65 -6.34 -12.74 -7.80
C GLU A 65 -7.17 -12.84 -9.09
N THR A 66 -6.56 -12.50 -10.21
CA THR A 66 -7.16 -12.76 -11.53
C THR A 66 -6.13 -13.40 -12.45
N ASN A 67 -6.43 -14.58 -12.98
CA ASN A 67 -5.60 -15.27 -13.94
C ASN A 67 -6.35 -15.36 -15.28
N TYR A 68 -6.06 -14.43 -16.17
CA TYR A 68 -6.71 -14.37 -17.48
C TYR A 68 -6.33 -15.53 -18.41
N ASP A 69 -5.10 -16.05 -18.29
CA ASP A 69 -4.62 -17.17 -19.13
C ASP A 69 -5.31 -18.47 -18.77
N GLN A 70 -5.59 -18.69 -17.50
CA GLN A 70 -6.29 -19.87 -16.99
C GLN A 70 -7.80 -19.66 -16.84
N GLY A 71 -8.30 -18.44 -17.05
CA GLY A 71 -9.71 -18.10 -17.03
C GLY A 71 -10.36 -18.22 -15.66
N TYR A 72 -9.71 -17.78 -14.58
CA TYR A 72 -10.30 -17.75 -13.24
C TYR A 72 -9.93 -16.48 -12.45
N MET A 73 -10.72 -16.20 -11.42
CA MET A 73 -10.39 -15.25 -10.36
C MET A 73 -10.70 -15.84 -8.99
N LEU A 74 -9.98 -15.38 -7.98
CA LEU A 74 -10.24 -15.68 -6.58
C LEU A 74 -10.92 -14.46 -5.94
N LEU A 75 -11.98 -14.71 -5.19
CA LEU A 75 -12.76 -13.71 -4.49
C LEU A 75 -12.88 -14.12 -3.03
N ASP A 76 -12.62 -13.20 -2.10
CA ASP A 76 -13.03 -13.38 -0.71
C ASP A 76 -14.51 -13.02 -0.62
N THR A 77 -15.38 -13.98 -0.33
CA THR A 77 -16.82 -13.79 -0.31
C THR A 77 -17.43 -14.13 1.05
N ASP A 78 -18.39 -13.33 1.46
CA ASP A 78 -19.37 -13.72 2.48
C ASP A 78 -20.54 -14.49 1.84
N LEU A 79 -21.51 -14.91 2.67
CA LEU A 79 -22.66 -15.68 2.19
C LEU A 79 -23.54 -14.90 1.19
N ASP A 80 -23.71 -13.60 1.39
CA ASP A 80 -24.55 -12.75 0.52
C ASP A 80 -23.87 -12.57 -0.85
N GLU A 81 -22.57 -12.36 -0.86
CA GLU A 81 -21.75 -12.24 -2.08
C GLU A 81 -21.66 -13.57 -2.84
N PHE A 82 -21.47 -14.67 -2.12
CA PHE A 82 -21.49 -16.01 -2.71
C PHE A 82 -22.85 -16.33 -3.33
N SER A 83 -23.94 -15.99 -2.64
CA SER A 83 -25.31 -16.15 -3.15
C SER A 83 -25.54 -15.32 -4.42
N TYR A 84 -25.05 -14.08 -4.43
CA TYR A 84 -25.09 -13.22 -5.61
C TYR A 84 -24.37 -13.86 -6.79
N LEU A 85 -23.16 -14.41 -6.59
CA LEU A 85 -22.40 -15.08 -7.64
C LEU A 85 -23.14 -16.32 -8.18
N ARG A 86 -23.71 -17.13 -7.29
CA ARG A 86 -24.54 -18.30 -7.67
C ARG A 86 -25.73 -17.90 -8.57
N ASP A 87 -26.40 -16.81 -8.24
CA ASP A 87 -27.50 -16.28 -9.06
C ASP A 87 -27.03 -15.83 -10.46
N GLN A 88 -25.74 -15.44 -10.58
CA GLN A 88 -25.15 -15.00 -11.84
C GLN A 88 -24.57 -16.14 -12.71
N GLU A 89 -24.40 -17.37 -12.20
CA GLU A 89 -23.73 -18.47 -12.92
C GLU A 89 -24.26 -18.68 -14.34
N SER A 90 -25.58 -18.79 -14.48
CA SER A 90 -26.20 -19.02 -15.80
C SER A 90 -26.15 -17.78 -16.71
N SER A 91 -26.30 -16.57 -16.14
CA SER A 91 -26.37 -15.32 -16.90
C SER A 91 -25.00 -14.87 -17.42
N LEU A 92 -23.95 -15.17 -16.68
CA LEU A 92 -22.58 -14.81 -16.99
C LEU A 92 -21.76 -15.98 -17.55
N ASN A 93 -22.33 -17.19 -17.62
CA ASN A 93 -21.62 -18.42 -18.03
C ASN A 93 -20.33 -18.62 -17.21
N ILE A 94 -20.46 -18.58 -15.88
CA ILE A 94 -19.38 -18.80 -14.93
C ILE A 94 -19.59 -20.08 -14.14
N SER A 95 -18.55 -20.59 -13.47
CA SER A 95 -18.67 -21.64 -12.48
C SER A 95 -17.91 -21.25 -11.21
N ILE A 96 -18.44 -21.64 -10.06
CA ILE A 96 -17.90 -21.26 -8.75
C ILE A 96 -17.52 -22.52 -7.99
N ASP A 97 -16.25 -22.58 -7.59
CA ASP A 97 -15.70 -23.63 -6.73
C ASP A 97 -15.27 -22.99 -5.38
N LEU A 98 -15.66 -23.61 -4.26
CA LEU A 98 -15.16 -23.20 -2.95
C LEU A 98 -13.74 -23.72 -2.71
N GLU A 99 -12.79 -22.82 -2.45
CA GLU A 99 -11.41 -23.20 -2.11
C GLU A 99 -11.26 -23.41 -0.60
N LYS A 100 -11.26 -24.68 -0.16
CA LYS A 100 -11.21 -25.05 1.27
C LYS A 100 -9.87 -24.74 1.97
N GLN A 101 -8.79 -24.40 1.27
CA GLN A 101 -7.44 -24.38 1.87
C GLN A 101 -7.12 -23.13 2.68
N ILE A 102 -7.70 -21.97 2.37
CA ILE A 102 -7.42 -20.72 3.08
C ILE A 102 -8.30 -20.58 4.33
N THR A 103 -9.51 -21.14 4.30
CA THR A 103 -10.47 -21.15 5.41
C THR A 103 -9.92 -21.76 6.70
N ALA A 104 -9.09 -22.81 6.64
CA ALA A 104 -8.60 -23.49 7.85
C ALA A 104 -7.67 -22.62 8.71
N GLN A 105 -7.01 -21.61 8.14
CA GLN A 105 -6.12 -20.71 8.88
C GLN A 105 -6.89 -19.49 9.41
N GLN A 106 -7.82 -18.95 8.62
CA GLN A 106 -8.74 -17.90 9.03
C GLN A 106 -9.74 -18.41 10.07
N THR A 107 -10.31 -19.59 9.90
CA THR A 107 -11.18 -20.26 10.88
C THR A 107 -10.52 -20.44 12.24
N LYS A 108 -9.23 -20.78 12.30
CA LYS A 108 -8.48 -20.84 13.58
C LYS A 108 -8.37 -19.47 14.26
N ILE A 109 -8.33 -18.42 13.49
CA ILE A 109 -8.22 -17.03 13.99
C ILE A 109 -9.60 -16.57 14.50
N LEU A 110 -10.66 -16.81 13.76
CA LEU A 110 -12.05 -16.45 14.13
C LEU A 110 -12.55 -17.29 15.31
N ASN A 111 -12.31 -18.58 15.36
CA ASN A 111 -12.67 -19.46 16.49
C ASN A 111 -11.96 -19.10 17.80
N ARG A 112 -10.78 -18.44 17.75
CA ARG A 112 -10.16 -17.83 18.93
C ARG A 112 -10.92 -16.57 19.39
N PHE A 113 -11.58 -15.87 18.50
CA PHE A 113 -12.41 -14.71 18.81
C PHE A 113 -13.59 -15.06 19.72
N GLU A 114 -14.26 -16.15 19.41
CA GLU A 114 -15.45 -16.61 20.20
C GLU A 114 -15.08 -17.19 21.56
N GLN A 115 -13.88 -17.81 21.69
CA GLN A 115 -13.45 -18.47 22.92
C GLN A 115 -12.91 -17.50 24.00
N THR A 116 -12.58 -16.26 23.65
CA THR A 116 -11.96 -15.32 24.59
C THR A 116 -12.92 -14.32 25.22
N GLY A 117 -14.24 -14.49 25.05
CA GLY A 117 -15.32 -13.75 25.75
C GLY A 117 -14.97 -12.32 26.15
N GLY A 118 -15.37 -11.34 25.37
CA GLY A 118 -15.38 -9.92 25.67
C GLY A 118 -14.14 -9.36 26.38
N LEU A 119 -13.21 -8.78 25.65
CA LEU A 119 -11.95 -8.29 26.19
C LEU A 119 -12.08 -7.07 27.10
N SER A 120 -11.33 -7.10 28.17
CA SER A 120 -11.11 -5.99 29.12
C SER A 120 -10.49 -4.78 28.40
N PRO A 121 -10.81 -3.53 28.79
CA PRO A 121 -10.35 -2.29 28.14
C PRO A 121 -8.84 -2.02 28.17
N SER A 122 -8.02 -2.94 28.65
CA SER A 122 -6.58 -2.75 28.85
C SER A 122 -5.66 -3.37 27.80
N THR A 123 -6.19 -4.03 26.76
CA THR A 123 -5.35 -4.54 25.67
C THR A 123 -5.27 -3.53 24.53
N ARG A 124 -4.09 -2.93 24.40
CA ARG A 124 -3.71 -2.03 23.30
C ARG A 124 -3.51 -2.87 22.04
N SER A 125 -4.39 -2.73 21.03
CA SER A 125 -4.31 -3.28 19.67
C SER A 125 -5.60 -3.96 19.23
N ILE A 126 -5.71 -4.25 17.93
CA ILE A 126 -6.87 -4.98 17.40
C ILE A 126 -6.94 -6.36 18.07
N PRO A 127 -8.09 -6.75 18.63
CA PRO A 127 -8.25 -8.05 19.28
C PRO A 127 -7.79 -9.21 18.39
N ASN A 128 -7.00 -10.15 18.95
CA ASN A 128 -6.32 -11.26 18.28
C ASN A 128 -5.23 -10.91 17.24
N PHE A 129 -5.04 -9.63 16.96
CA PHE A 129 -4.03 -9.11 16.04
C PHE A 129 -3.16 -8.07 16.73
N THR A 130 -2.46 -8.49 17.79
CA THR A 130 -1.74 -7.60 18.71
C THR A 130 -0.62 -6.79 18.08
N CYS A 131 -0.25 -7.08 16.85
CA CYS A 131 0.73 -6.32 16.07
C CYS A 131 0.12 -5.14 15.32
N TYR A 132 -1.21 -5.05 15.21
CA TYR A 132 -1.88 -3.98 14.47
C TYR A 132 -2.57 -3.02 15.43
N ARG A 133 -2.23 -1.75 15.31
CA ARG A 133 -2.82 -0.64 16.06
C ARG A 133 -4.25 -0.36 15.60
N THR A 134 -5.09 0.04 16.54
CA THR A 134 -6.38 0.68 16.23
C THR A 134 -6.16 2.07 15.61
N VAL A 135 -7.24 2.70 15.12
CA VAL A 135 -7.19 4.09 14.63
C VAL A 135 -6.64 5.01 15.71
N GLU A 136 -7.15 4.91 16.93
CA GLU A 136 -6.75 5.76 18.06
C GLU A 136 -5.29 5.54 18.46
N GLU A 137 -4.82 4.30 18.46
CA GLU A 137 -3.42 3.98 18.76
C GLU A 137 -2.47 4.43 17.66
N THR A 138 -2.90 4.35 16.40
CA THR A 138 -2.17 4.91 15.26
C THR A 138 -1.98 6.42 15.43
N PHE A 139 -3.05 7.14 15.77
CA PHE A 139 -2.99 8.59 16.00
C PHE A 139 -2.19 8.95 17.25
N ALA A 140 -2.36 8.20 18.33
CA ALA A 140 -1.55 8.39 19.54
C ALA A 140 -0.06 8.18 19.28
N THR A 141 0.31 7.20 18.42
CA THR A 141 1.70 7.00 18.02
C THR A 141 2.22 8.17 17.20
N ALA A 142 1.42 8.71 16.26
CA ALA A 142 1.78 9.92 15.51
C ALA A 142 2.00 11.12 16.45
N ASP A 143 1.13 11.32 17.44
CA ASP A 143 1.29 12.36 18.46
C ASP A 143 2.57 12.18 19.29
N GLN A 144 2.91 10.95 19.68
CA GLN A 144 4.15 10.63 20.39
C GLN A 144 5.39 10.92 19.53
N ILE A 145 5.37 10.60 18.23
CA ILE A 145 6.45 10.93 17.30
C ILE A 145 6.66 12.44 17.25
N VAL A 146 5.59 13.22 17.09
CA VAL A 146 5.67 14.69 17.06
C VAL A 146 6.19 15.25 18.38
N ALA A 147 5.67 14.76 19.50
CA ALA A 147 6.11 15.23 20.83
C ALA A 147 7.59 14.91 21.10
N SER A 148 8.09 13.76 20.65
CA SER A 148 9.48 13.34 20.88
C SER A 148 10.47 13.90 19.87
N LYS A 149 10.02 14.29 18.68
CA LYS A 149 10.85 14.74 17.54
C LYS A 149 10.28 16.00 16.87
N PRO A 150 10.02 17.10 17.59
CA PRO A 150 9.31 18.27 17.07
C PRO A 150 10.03 18.97 15.90
N ASN A 151 11.35 18.79 15.77
CA ASN A 151 12.12 19.31 14.64
C ASN A 151 12.05 18.41 13.38
N LEU A 152 11.54 17.18 13.52
CA LEU A 152 11.46 16.20 12.42
C LEU A 152 10.03 15.84 12.05
N ALA A 153 9.05 16.10 12.91
CA ALA A 153 7.69 15.65 12.73
C ALA A 153 6.67 16.72 13.06
N SER A 154 5.61 16.78 12.27
CA SER A 154 4.42 17.62 12.53
C SER A 154 3.17 16.91 12.00
N ILE A 155 1.98 17.34 12.46
CA ILE A 155 0.70 16.85 11.96
C ILE A 155 0.00 17.98 11.24
N VAL A 156 -0.57 17.64 10.07
CA VAL A 156 -1.46 18.51 9.30
C VAL A 156 -2.86 17.90 9.36
N ASP A 157 -3.84 18.68 9.76
CA ASP A 157 -5.25 18.36 9.59
C ASP A 157 -5.64 18.70 8.15
N ALA A 158 -5.95 17.66 7.36
CA ALA A 158 -6.24 17.80 5.94
C ALA A 158 -7.75 17.78 5.64
N GLY A 159 -8.58 17.46 6.63
CA GLY A 159 -10.03 17.39 6.49
C GLY A 159 -10.69 16.41 7.47
N ASP A 160 -11.91 16.02 7.17
CA ASP A 160 -12.76 15.22 8.06
C ASP A 160 -13.22 13.92 7.38
N SER A 161 -13.33 12.82 8.18
CA SER A 161 -14.03 11.61 7.77
C SER A 161 -15.54 11.85 7.64
N TRP A 162 -16.24 10.97 6.91
CA TRP A 162 -17.67 11.16 6.66
C TRP A 162 -18.51 11.34 7.94
N LYS A 163 -18.32 10.50 8.97
CA LYS A 163 -19.08 10.63 10.23
C LYS A 163 -18.85 11.97 10.91
N LYS A 164 -17.63 12.51 10.81
CA LYS A 164 -17.32 13.81 11.39
C LYS A 164 -18.03 14.93 10.64
N THR A 165 -18.10 14.89 9.30
CA THR A 165 -18.82 15.89 8.49
C THR A 165 -20.32 15.97 8.81
N VAL A 166 -20.91 14.88 9.33
CA VAL A 166 -22.34 14.80 9.68
C VAL A 166 -22.59 14.82 11.20
N ASN A 167 -21.59 15.17 12.00
CA ASN A 167 -21.65 15.24 13.47
C ASN A 167 -22.07 13.92 14.16
N GLN A 168 -21.61 12.79 13.62
CA GLN A 168 -21.84 11.45 14.18
C GLN A 168 -20.58 10.84 14.82
N GLY A 169 -19.73 11.66 15.39
CA GLY A 169 -18.37 11.28 15.78
C GLY A 169 -17.43 11.35 14.59
N GLY A 170 -16.58 10.34 14.38
CA GLY A 170 -15.60 10.33 13.29
C GLY A 170 -14.26 10.96 13.66
N TYR A 171 -13.42 11.23 12.66
CA TYR A 171 -12.03 11.57 12.87
C TYR A 171 -11.56 12.69 11.95
N ASP A 172 -10.54 13.43 12.39
CA ASP A 172 -9.73 14.26 11.51
C ASP A 172 -8.92 13.38 10.56
N MET A 173 -8.76 13.82 9.32
CA MET A 173 -7.87 13.20 8.32
C MET A 173 -6.46 13.74 8.53
N ARG A 174 -5.72 13.07 9.41
CA ARG A 174 -4.43 13.54 9.97
C ARG A 174 -3.26 13.04 9.15
N ILE A 175 -2.47 13.94 8.61
CA ILE A 175 -1.24 13.63 7.86
C ILE A 175 -0.03 13.88 8.76
N LEU A 176 0.73 12.81 9.01
CA LEU A 176 2.02 12.89 9.68
C LEU A 176 3.08 13.30 8.66
N LYS A 177 3.62 14.50 8.81
CA LYS A 177 4.71 15.03 7.98
C LYS A 177 6.04 14.82 8.68
N LEU A 178 7.00 14.20 7.97
CA LEU A 178 8.35 13.94 8.46
C LEU A 178 9.37 14.64 7.55
N THR A 179 10.19 15.51 8.14
CA THR A 179 11.29 16.23 7.48
C THR A 179 12.08 17.00 8.54
N ASN A 180 13.37 17.25 8.32
CA ASN A 180 14.10 18.20 9.15
C ASN A 180 13.64 19.64 8.84
N SER A 181 12.95 20.26 9.78
CA SER A 181 12.40 21.62 9.63
C SER A 181 13.47 22.72 9.61
N ALA A 182 14.70 22.41 10.05
CA ALA A 182 15.82 23.36 10.06
C ALA A 182 16.53 23.49 8.69
N THR A 183 16.22 22.60 7.73
CA THR A 183 16.83 22.62 6.40
C THR A 183 15.90 23.29 5.36
N PRO A 184 16.46 23.94 4.31
CA PRO A 184 15.67 24.75 3.37
C PRO A 184 14.57 24.00 2.64
N SER A 185 13.46 24.67 2.37
CA SER A 185 12.38 24.26 1.45
C SER A 185 12.42 25.13 0.18
N PRO A 186 11.79 24.73 -0.96
CA PRO A 186 10.97 23.52 -1.10
C PRO A 186 11.80 22.23 -1.27
N LYS A 187 11.25 21.12 -0.79
CA LYS A 187 11.85 19.78 -0.89
C LYS A 187 10.95 18.86 -1.72
N PRO A 188 11.52 17.85 -2.41
CA PRO A 188 10.73 16.76 -2.98
C PRO A 188 9.88 16.06 -1.94
N ILE A 189 8.65 15.71 -2.29
CA ILE A 189 7.68 15.11 -1.38
C ILE A 189 7.38 13.68 -1.79
N MET A 190 7.42 12.76 -0.83
CA MET A 190 6.79 11.45 -0.94
C MET A 190 5.50 11.46 -0.14
N PHE A 191 4.36 11.36 -0.82
CA PHE A 191 3.07 11.26 -0.17
C PHE A 191 2.55 9.83 -0.22
N ILE A 192 2.16 9.28 0.93
CA ILE A 192 1.67 7.91 1.06
C ILE A 192 0.32 7.92 1.75
N THR A 193 -0.65 7.20 1.16
CA THR A 193 -1.93 6.86 1.77
C THR A 193 -1.95 5.40 2.18
N SER A 194 -2.71 5.07 3.23
CA SER A 194 -2.92 3.70 3.70
C SER A 194 -4.28 3.53 4.35
N ALA A 195 -4.74 2.30 4.49
CA ALA A 195 -6.05 1.97 5.07
C ALA A 195 -7.23 2.68 4.39
N ILE A 196 -7.18 2.87 3.07
CA ILE A 196 -8.30 3.37 2.28
C ILE A 196 -9.44 2.34 2.28
N HIS A 197 -9.10 1.05 2.22
CA HIS A 197 -10.03 -0.04 2.49
C HIS A 197 -9.88 -0.50 3.94
N ALA A 198 -10.98 -0.53 4.64
CA ALA A 198 -10.97 -0.66 6.10
C ALA A 198 -10.46 -2.01 6.61
N ARG A 199 -10.69 -3.12 5.86
CA ARG A 199 -10.30 -4.49 6.21
C ARG A 199 -8.80 -4.77 6.09
N GLU A 200 -8.03 -3.92 5.48
CA GLU A 200 -6.62 -4.11 5.14
C GLU A 200 -5.72 -3.75 6.34
N TYR A 201 -5.54 -4.69 7.29
CA TYR A 201 -4.89 -4.41 8.57
C TYR A 201 -3.42 -4.02 8.47
N THR A 202 -2.68 -4.64 7.53
CA THR A 202 -1.24 -4.49 7.38
C THR A 202 -0.80 -3.07 7.03
N THR A 203 -1.65 -2.33 6.32
CA THR A 203 -1.31 -1.10 5.61
C THR A 203 -0.94 0.06 6.54
N ALA A 204 -1.83 0.42 7.47
CA ALA A 204 -1.58 1.49 8.44
C ALA A 204 -0.43 1.14 9.40
N GLU A 205 -0.30 -0.13 9.79
CA GLU A 205 0.78 -0.55 10.67
C GLU A 205 2.13 -0.47 9.97
N LEU A 206 2.24 -0.91 8.71
CA LEU A 206 3.48 -0.75 7.92
C LEU A 206 3.90 0.72 7.85
N MET A 207 2.95 1.63 7.56
CA MET A 207 3.25 3.06 7.48
C MET A 207 3.64 3.65 8.83
N THR A 208 3.01 3.23 9.91
CA THR A 208 3.37 3.66 11.27
C THR A 208 4.79 3.19 11.64
N ARG A 209 5.14 1.94 11.30
CA ARG A 209 6.50 1.40 11.50
C ARG A 209 7.54 2.11 10.62
N PHE A 210 7.18 2.49 9.41
CA PHE A 210 8.05 3.29 8.55
C PHE A 210 8.33 4.67 9.16
N ALA A 211 7.30 5.34 9.69
CA ALA A 211 7.49 6.61 10.40
C ALA A 211 8.42 6.46 11.62
N GLU A 212 8.18 5.44 12.46
CA GLU A 212 9.04 5.12 13.61
C GLU A 212 10.49 4.85 13.16
N TYR A 213 10.68 4.09 12.09
CA TYR A 213 12.00 3.81 11.54
C TYR A 213 12.75 5.09 11.14
N LEU A 214 12.10 5.98 10.39
CA LEU A 214 12.73 7.21 9.93
C LEU A 214 13.17 8.11 11.09
N VAL A 215 12.29 8.37 12.06
CA VAL A 215 12.60 9.28 13.16
C VAL A 215 13.61 8.71 14.16
N ASN A 216 13.66 7.38 14.32
CA ASN A 216 14.59 6.72 15.22
C ASN A 216 16.00 6.57 14.63
N ASN A 217 16.12 6.53 13.30
CA ASN A 217 17.40 6.40 12.61
C ASN A 217 17.98 7.74 12.13
N TYR A 218 17.23 8.84 12.24
CA TYR A 218 17.74 10.17 11.93
C TYR A 218 18.92 10.53 12.86
N GLY A 219 19.99 11.02 12.26
CA GLY A 219 21.22 11.40 12.97
C GLY A 219 22.17 10.22 13.25
N THR A 220 21.75 8.96 13.08
CA THR A 220 22.58 7.76 13.28
C THR A 220 22.81 6.99 11.97
N ASN A 221 21.83 6.96 11.08
CA ASN A 221 21.95 6.42 9.74
C ASN A 221 22.09 7.57 8.74
N ALA A 222 23.17 7.56 7.96
CA ALA A 222 23.47 8.65 7.04
C ALA A 222 22.42 8.77 5.92
N ASP A 223 21.92 7.64 5.40
CA ASP A 223 20.88 7.64 4.36
C ASP A 223 19.58 8.26 4.89
N VAL A 224 19.08 7.83 6.06
CA VAL A 224 17.87 8.40 6.66
C VAL A 224 18.05 9.88 6.97
N THR A 225 19.25 10.28 7.40
CA THR A 225 19.55 11.68 7.74
C THR A 225 19.46 12.57 6.51
N TRP A 226 20.20 12.25 5.42
CA TRP A 226 20.15 13.11 4.24
C TRP A 226 18.76 13.10 3.58
N MET A 227 18.04 11.96 3.62
CA MET A 227 16.69 11.89 3.06
C MET A 227 15.75 12.87 3.77
N LEU A 228 15.72 12.90 5.11
CA LEU A 228 14.88 13.84 5.85
C LEU A 228 15.40 15.29 5.82
N ASP A 229 16.72 15.49 5.66
CA ASP A 229 17.28 16.83 5.49
C ASP A 229 16.88 17.47 4.14
N THR A 230 16.68 16.66 3.10
CA THR A 230 16.50 17.15 1.73
C THR A 230 15.17 16.76 1.08
N GLN A 231 14.32 16.01 1.78
CA GLN A 231 13.00 15.57 1.29
C GLN A 231 11.97 15.61 2.41
N GLU A 232 10.70 15.50 2.05
CA GLU A 232 9.57 15.41 2.97
C GLU A 232 8.80 14.11 2.75
N VAL A 233 8.37 13.47 3.84
CA VAL A 233 7.50 12.28 3.81
C VAL A 233 6.18 12.66 4.47
N HIS A 234 5.09 12.53 3.74
CA HIS A 234 3.75 12.84 4.20
C HIS A 234 2.94 11.54 4.25
N LEU A 235 2.43 11.16 5.41
CA LEU A 235 1.76 9.90 5.67
C LEU A 235 0.32 10.14 6.13
N LEU A 236 -0.66 9.83 5.28
CA LEU A 236 -2.06 9.70 5.69
C LEU A 236 -2.27 8.26 6.19
N LEU A 237 -1.99 8.03 7.48
CA LEU A 237 -1.94 6.71 8.09
C LEU A 237 -3.28 5.97 8.09
N GLN A 238 -4.40 6.71 8.13
CA GLN A 238 -5.76 6.18 8.19
C GLN A 238 -6.64 6.99 7.21
N THR A 239 -6.72 6.53 5.96
CA THR A 239 -7.53 7.23 4.93
C THR A 239 -9.03 7.00 5.13
N ASN A 240 -9.42 5.86 5.73
CA ASN A 240 -10.80 5.49 6.03
C ASN A 240 -10.98 5.11 7.52
N PRO A 241 -10.80 6.07 8.45
CA PRO A 241 -10.83 5.75 9.87
C PRO A 241 -12.21 5.27 10.34
N ASP A 242 -13.29 5.82 9.78
CA ASP A 242 -14.66 5.42 10.13
C ASP A 242 -14.98 3.97 9.75
N GLY A 243 -14.56 3.55 8.56
CA GLY A 243 -14.68 2.18 8.10
C GLY A 243 -13.77 1.24 8.92
N ARG A 244 -12.53 1.68 9.21
CA ARG A 244 -11.55 0.90 9.98
C ARG A 244 -12.10 0.47 11.34
N LYS A 245 -12.90 1.29 12.03
CA LYS A 245 -13.53 0.91 13.29
C LYS A 245 -14.49 -0.29 13.17
N LYS A 246 -15.09 -0.50 12.00
CA LYS A 246 -15.90 -1.72 11.76
C LYS A 246 -15.02 -2.93 11.52
N ALA A 247 -13.94 -2.77 10.77
CA ALA A 247 -13.00 -3.85 10.54
C ALA A 247 -12.28 -4.27 11.83
N GLU A 248 -11.95 -3.36 12.73
CA GLU A 248 -11.39 -3.65 14.06
C GLU A 248 -12.29 -4.55 14.91
N ALA A 249 -13.59 -4.54 14.65
CA ALA A 249 -14.57 -5.45 15.27
C ALA A 249 -14.68 -6.80 14.53
N GLY A 250 -13.77 -7.13 13.59
CA GLY A 250 -13.74 -8.39 12.86
C GLY A 250 -14.57 -8.42 11.57
N SER A 251 -15.17 -7.30 11.16
CA SER A 251 -15.91 -7.22 9.89
C SER A 251 -14.98 -7.05 8.70
N LEU A 252 -15.25 -7.74 7.58
CA LEU A 252 -14.59 -7.52 6.29
C LEU A 252 -15.02 -6.21 5.59
N TRP A 253 -15.24 -5.19 6.36
CA TRP A 253 -15.69 -3.90 5.86
C TRP A 253 -14.63 -3.22 4.99
N ARG A 254 -14.97 -2.95 3.72
CA ARG A 254 -14.10 -2.29 2.73
C ARG A 254 -14.33 -0.77 2.65
N LYS A 255 -15.57 -0.38 2.39
CA LYS A 255 -16.01 0.98 2.03
C LYS A 255 -15.89 1.99 3.17
N ASN A 256 -16.10 3.28 2.90
CA ASN A 256 -16.26 4.26 3.97
C ASN A 256 -17.58 4.03 4.73
N ASN A 257 -17.88 4.85 5.72
CA ASN A 257 -19.05 4.63 6.57
C ASN A 257 -20.22 5.57 6.24
N ASN A 258 -20.38 5.97 4.97
CA ASN A 258 -21.47 6.83 4.52
C ASN A 258 -22.80 6.07 4.48
N THR A 259 -23.66 6.29 5.47
CA THR A 259 -24.94 5.59 5.63
C THR A 259 -26.04 6.06 4.68
N ASN A 260 -25.77 7.03 3.82
CA ASN A 260 -26.76 7.48 2.82
C ASN A 260 -26.92 6.48 1.67
N TYR A 261 -25.97 5.58 1.47
CA TYR A 261 -25.98 4.59 0.41
C TYR A 261 -26.34 3.20 0.94
N CYS A 262 -26.94 2.38 0.08
CA CYS A 262 -27.39 1.02 0.41
C CYS A 262 -28.19 0.95 1.73
N LYS A 263 -29.19 1.78 1.89
CA LYS A 263 -29.93 1.98 3.16
C LYS A 263 -30.49 0.70 3.77
N ASN A 264 -30.92 -0.24 2.93
CA ASN A 264 -31.55 -1.50 3.32
C ASN A 264 -30.61 -2.71 3.25
N GLY A 265 -29.34 -2.52 2.86
CA GLY A 265 -28.33 -3.58 2.74
C GLY A 265 -27.27 -3.52 3.83
N SER A 266 -26.46 -4.57 3.89
CA SER A 266 -25.33 -4.71 4.82
C SER A 266 -24.13 -3.85 4.45
N THR A 267 -23.84 -3.68 3.14
CA THR A 267 -22.65 -3.05 2.59
C THR A 267 -22.83 -1.55 2.30
N LYS A 268 -23.03 -0.74 3.34
CA LYS A 268 -23.17 0.73 3.22
C LYS A 268 -21.87 1.40 2.78
N GLY A 269 -21.97 2.66 2.33
CA GLY A 269 -20.82 3.49 1.97
C GLY A 269 -20.44 3.43 0.49
N ALA A 270 -19.41 4.16 0.13
CA ALA A 270 -18.78 4.13 -1.17
C ALA A 270 -17.36 3.57 -1.09
N ASP A 271 -16.89 2.93 -2.15
CA ASP A 271 -15.51 2.56 -2.32
C ASP A 271 -14.70 3.82 -2.63
N LEU A 272 -13.87 4.22 -1.67
CA LEU A 272 -13.06 5.43 -1.80
C LEU A 272 -12.09 5.33 -2.98
N ASN A 273 -11.55 4.12 -3.24
CA ASN A 273 -10.63 3.88 -4.36
C ASN A 273 -11.36 3.59 -5.69
N ARG A 274 -12.58 4.06 -5.83
CA ARG A 274 -13.39 4.17 -7.07
C ARG A 274 -14.01 5.55 -7.21
N ASN A 275 -13.72 6.47 -6.28
CA ASN A 275 -14.39 7.76 -6.18
C ASN A 275 -13.52 8.94 -6.64
N PHE A 276 -12.25 8.74 -7.02
CA PHE A 276 -11.36 9.79 -7.53
C PHE A 276 -11.83 10.32 -8.88
N ASN A 277 -11.55 11.60 -9.17
CA ASN A 277 -12.12 12.28 -10.32
C ASN A 277 -11.49 11.88 -11.66
N PHE A 278 -10.22 11.49 -11.70
CA PHE A 278 -9.57 11.11 -12.94
C PHE A 278 -10.19 9.83 -13.52
N GLU A 279 -10.67 9.91 -14.76
CA GLU A 279 -11.33 8.79 -15.46
C GLU A 279 -12.47 8.12 -14.66
N TRP A 280 -13.13 8.88 -13.76
CA TRP A 280 -14.25 8.37 -12.98
C TRP A 280 -15.37 7.83 -13.88
N ASN A 281 -15.93 6.67 -13.54
CA ASN A 281 -17.04 6.04 -14.27
C ASN A 281 -16.70 5.63 -15.73
N THR A 282 -15.45 5.38 -16.06
CA THR A 282 -15.04 4.88 -17.38
C THR A 282 -15.03 3.35 -17.48
N GLY A 283 -15.46 2.64 -16.44
CA GLY A 283 -15.50 1.18 -16.31
C GLY A 283 -14.76 0.72 -15.04
N GLY A 284 -14.90 -0.55 -14.67
CA GLY A 284 -14.21 -1.12 -13.51
C GLY A 284 -14.68 -0.59 -12.14
N SER A 285 -15.92 -0.07 -12.06
CA SER A 285 -16.56 0.38 -10.82
C SER A 285 -18.07 0.26 -10.92
N SER A 286 -18.76 0.06 -9.80
CA SER A 286 -20.21 -0.16 -9.75
C SER A 286 -21.01 1.13 -9.57
N ALA A 287 -22.19 1.19 -10.22
CA ALA A 287 -23.24 2.16 -9.94
C ALA A 287 -24.21 1.68 -8.86
N ASN A 288 -24.20 0.40 -8.50
CA ASN A 288 -25.06 -0.15 -7.46
C ASN A 288 -24.49 0.19 -6.07
N GLN A 289 -25.26 0.90 -5.26
CA GLN A 289 -24.86 1.36 -3.92
C GLN A 289 -24.49 0.22 -2.95
N CYS A 290 -24.99 -0.97 -3.19
CA CYS A 290 -24.78 -2.13 -2.32
C CYS A 290 -23.56 -2.98 -2.74
N ASN A 291 -22.96 -2.74 -3.91
CA ASN A 291 -21.75 -3.44 -4.32
C ASN A 291 -20.51 -2.91 -3.59
N GLU A 292 -19.51 -3.76 -3.39
CA GLU A 292 -18.25 -3.38 -2.75
C GLU A 292 -17.54 -2.25 -3.49
N THR A 293 -17.55 -2.25 -4.82
CA THR A 293 -16.86 -1.28 -5.67
C THR A 293 -17.76 -0.09 -6.07
N TYR A 294 -18.79 0.23 -5.24
CA TYR A 294 -19.66 1.38 -5.51
C TYR A 294 -18.87 2.70 -5.53
N ARG A 295 -18.86 3.36 -6.68
CA ARG A 295 -18.04 4.56 -6.95
C ARG A 295 -18.56 5.88 -6.40
N GLY A 296 -19.65 5.87 -5.63
CA GLY A 296 -20.35 7.10 -5.23
C GLY A 296 -21.26 7.65 -6.35
N PRO A 297 -22.09 8.66 -6.05
CA PRO A 297 -23.04 9.26 -7.01
C PRO A 297 -22.35 10.20 -8.01
N SER A 298 -21.18 10.71 -7.67
CA SER A 298 -20.33 11.55 -8.53
C SER A 298 -18.86 11.39 -8.16
N ALA A 299 -17.98 11.83 -9.04
CA ALA A 299 -16.56 11.94 -8.74
C ALA A 299 -16.35 12.78 -7.48
N ALA A 300 -15.44 12.35 -6.62
CA ALA A 300 -15.11 12.98 -5.34
C ALA A 300 -16.35 13.32 -4.49
N SER A 301 -17.36 12.45 -4.47
CA SER A 301 -18.54 12.65 -3.61
C SER A 301 -18.18 12.50 -2.12
N GLU A 302 -17.22 11.64 -1.80
CA GLU A 302 -16.85 11.31 -0.43
C GLU A 302 -15.83 12.31 0.14
N PRO A 303 -15.99 12.72 1.41
CA PRO A 303 -15.09 13.68 2.04
C PRO A 303 -13.65 13.17 2.15
N GLU A 304 -13.46 11.88 2.41
CA GLU A 304 -12.15 11.26 2.48
C GLU A 304 -11.42 11.34 1.13
N THR A 305 -12.12 11.04 0.02
CA THR A 305 -11.58 11.19 -1.35
C THR A 305 -11.21 12.64 -1.64
N LYS A 306 -12.10 13.60 -1.30
CA LYS A 306 -11.81 15.04 -1.46
C LYS A 306 -10.56 15.45 -0.70
N THR A 307 -10.38 14.96 0.51
CA THR A 307 -9.22 15.25 1.34
C THR A 307 -7.94 14.80 0.65
N VAL A 308 -7.87 13.56 0.18
CA VAL A 308 -6.68 13.05 -0.54
C VAL A 308 -6.40 13.86 -1.80
N GLN A 309 -7.41 14.12 -2.64
CA GLN A 309 -7.24 14.90 -3.88
C GLN A 309 -6.76 16.33 -3.61
N ASN A 310 -7.41 17.01 -2.67
CA ASN A 310 -7.07 18.39 -2.35
C ASN A 310 -5.65 18.47 -1.77
N TYR A 311 -5.29 17.54 -0.91
CA TYR A 311 -3.96 17.50 -0.33
C TYR A 311 -2.89 17.20 -1.39
N ALA A 312 -3.09 16.20 -2.24
CA ALA A 312 -2.18 15.88 -3.33
C ALA A 312 -1.93 17.10 -4.24
N ARG A 313 -3.01 17.81 -4.65
CA ARG A 313 -2.90 19.04 -5.44
C ARG A 313 -2.25 20.21 -4.71
N SER A 314 -2.30 20.24 -3.38
CA SER A 314 -1.65 21.30 -2.59
C SER A 314 -0.15 21.11 -2.45
N VAL A 315 0.34 19.87 -2.54
CA VAL A 315 1.76 19.52 -2.30
C VAL A 315 2.50 19.14 -3.57
N PHE A 316 1.81 18.71 -4.62
CA PHE A 316 2.39 18.40 -5.91
C PHE A 316 2.00 19.44 -6.95
N PRO A 317 2.95 20.04 -7.67
CA PRO A 317 2.63 20.81 -8.84
C PRO A 317 2.10 19.89 -9.94
N ASP A 318 1.17 20.40 -10.76
CA ASP A 318 0.77 19.72 -11.98
C ASP A 318 1.94 19.70 -12.97
N GLN A 319 2.41 18.50 -13.32
CA GLN A 319 3.57 18.25 -14.18
C GLN A 319 3.16 17.72 -15.56
N ARG A 320 1.87 17.50 -15.80
CA ARG A 320 1.39 16.80 -16.99
C ARG A 320 0.28 17.59 -17.67
N GLY A 321 0.24 17.55 -18.99
CA GLY A 321 -0.88 18.12 -19.76
C GLY A 321 -2.17 17.28 -19.63
N PRO A 322 -3.31 17.86 -20.08
CA PRO A 322 -4.64 17.27 -19.85
C PRO A 322 -4.96 16.06 -20.73
N ASN A 323 -4.18 15.79 -21.79
CA ASN A 323 -4.47 14.69 -22.69
C ASN A 323 -3.90 13.38 -22.16
N LEU A 324 -4.56 12.26 -22.43
CA LEU A 324 -4.10 10.93 -22.03
C LEU A 324 -2.74 10.54 -22.63
N THR A 325 -2.34 11.19 -23.71
CA THR A 325 -1.04 11.00 -24.39
C THR A 325 0.07 11.90 -23.90
N ASP A 326 -0.23 12.85 -23.03
CA ASP A 326 0.77 13.80 -22.52
C ASP A 326 1.63 13.09 -21.46
N ALA A 327 2.95 13.11 -21.63
CA ALA A 327 3.89 12.60 -20.66
C ALA A 327 4.28 13.70 -19.64
N ALA A 328 4.49 13.31 -18.40
CA ALA A 328 5.17 14.18 -17.45
C ALA A 328 6.66 14.30 -17.82
N PRO A 329 7.32 15.45 -17.56
CA PRO A 329 8.75 15.60 -17.78
C PRO A 329 9.57 14.55 -17.02
N ALA A 330 10.65 14.06 -17.61
CA ALA A 330 11.56 13.13 -16.93
C ALA A 330 12.17 13.74 -15.64
N THR A 331 12.20 15.06 -15.54
CA THR A 331 12.67 15.82 -14.37
C THR A 331 11.64 15.99 -13.27
N THR A 332 10.42 15.44 -13.44
CA THR A 332 9.37 15.47 -12.42
C THR A 332 9.92 14.97 -11.08
N SER A 333 9.61 15.72 -10.02
CA SER A 333 9.99 15.44 -8.65
C SER A 333 8.75 15.16 -7.81
N GLY A 334 8.86 14.21 -6.89
CA GLY A 334 7.75 13.74 -6.07
C GLY A 334 7.37 12.30 -6.40
N LEU A 335 6.77 11.62 -5.42
CA LEU A 335 6.34 10.22 -5.54
C LEU A 335 5.08 10.01 -4.70
N TYR A 336 4.15 9.25 -5.23
CA TYR A 336 2.94 8.84 -4.51
C TYR A 336 2.85 7.33 -4.37
N LEU A 337 2.47 6.84 -3.18
CA LEU A 337 2.18 5.44 -2.93
C LEU A 337 0.82 5.31 -2.25
N ASP A 338 0.03 4.32 -2.66
CA ASP A 338 -1.15 3.86 -1.94
C ASP A 338 -0.92 2.43 -1.46
N ILE A 339 -1.03 2.22 -0.15
CA ILE A 339 -0.70 0.94 0.47
C ILE A 339 -1.97 0.19 0.77
N HIS A 340 -2.12 -0.93 0.09
CA HIS A 340 -3.25 -1.85 0.11
C HIS A 340 -2.86 -3.24 0.64
N SER A 341 -3.80 -4.10 0.84
CA SER A 341 -3.70 -5.55 0.90
C SER A 341 -4.97 -6.17 0.29
N TYR A 342 -4.89 -7.38 -0.32
CA TYR A 342 -3.69 -8.20 -0.44
C TYR A 342 -3.55 -8.73 -1.87
N SER A 343 -2.34 -9.11 -2.30
CA SER A 343 -2.09 -9.95 -3.50
C SER A 343 -0.61 -10.03 -3.86
N GLN A 344 0.29 -9.45 -3.05
CA GLN A 344 1.73 -9.40 -3.32
C GLN A 344 2.06 -8.77 -4.70
N LEU A 345 1.48 -7.59 -4.96
CA LEU A 345 1.64 -6.87 -6.23
C LEU A 345 2.29 -5.49 -6.02
N VAL A 346 2.99 -5.02 -7.05
CA VAL A 346 3.38 -3.62 -7.24
C VAL A 346 2.72 -3.15 -8.53
N LEU A 347 1.74 -2.26 -8.40
CA LEU A 347 0.90 -1.79 -9.49
C LEU A 347 1.21 -0.35 -9.87
N TRP A 348 1.07 0.00 -11.16
CA TRP A 348 1.16 1.39 -11.67
C TRP A 348 0.12 1.65 -12.76
N SER A 349 -0.16 2.91 -13.05
CA SER A 349 -1.14 3.36 -14.05
C SER A 349 -0.87 2.80 -15.46
N TRP A 350 -1.89 2.46 -16.22
CA TRP A 350 -3.31 2.72 -16.01
C TRP A 350 -4.05 1.49 -15.46
N GLY A 351 -5.05 1.73 -14.62
CA GLY A 351 -5.96 0.67 -14.14
C GLY A 351 -7.18 0.44 -15.06
N ASN A 352 -7.54 1.41 -15.90
CA ASN A 352 -8.75 1.32 -16.74
C ASN A 352 -8.50 0.91 -18.20
N ARG A 353 -7.25 0.80 -18.64
CA ARG A 353 -6.88 0.48 -20.03
C ARG A 353 -5.55 -0.26 -20.13
N SER A 354 -5.44 -1.13 -21.14
CA SER A 354 -4.22 -1.92 -21.39
C SER A 354 -3.10 -1.13 -22.10
N THR A 355 -3.44 0.00 -22.73
CA THR A 355 -2.43 0.88 -23.33
C THR A 355 -1.55 1.43 -22.21
N PRO A 356 -0.21 1.30 -22.31
CA PRO A 356 0.69 1.87 -21.30
C PRO A 356 0.49 3.38 -21.12
N ALA A 357 0.73 3.86 -19.91
CA ALA A 357 0.78 5.29 -19.63
C ALA A 357 1.93 5.96 -20.42
N PRO A 358 1.87 7.26 -20.74
CA PRO A 358 2.92 7.95 -21.51
C PRO A 358 4.33 7.82 -20.90
N ASN A 359 4.44 7.81 -19.56
CA ASN A 359 5.70 7.51 -18.85
C ASN A 359 5.86 6.01 -18.51
N GLY A 360 5.14 5.12 -19.20
CA GLY A 360 4.98 3.71 -18.85
C GLY A 360 6.30 2.95 -18.68
N THR A 361 7.31 3.21 -19.52
CA THR A 361 8.64 2.59 -19.38
C THR A 361 9.29 2.95 -18.05
N ALA A 362 9.32 4.23 -17.66
CA ALA A 362 9.92 4.66 -16.42
C ALA A 362 9.12 4.20 -15.19
N LEU A 363 7.78 4.16 -15.29
CA LEU A 363 6.91 3.58 -14.26
C LEU A 363 7.22 2.09 -14.08
N GLN A 364 7.36 1.34 -15.17
CA GLN A 364 7.71 -0.08 -15.12
C GLN A 364 9.08 -0.32 -14.47
N THR A 365 10.10 0.45 -14.86
CA THR A 365 11.46 0.35 -14.29
C THR A 365 11.43 0.56 -12.77
N LEU A 366 10.78 1.63 -12.29
CA LEU A 366 10.65 1.89 -10.85
C LEU A 366 9.79 0.82 -10.14
N GLY A 367 8.68 0.38 -10.76
CA GLY A 367 7.85 -0.71 -10.22
C GLY A 367 8.62 -2.01 -10.02
N ARG A 368 9.50 -2.37 -10.97
CA ARG A 368 10.39 -3.54 -10.86
C ARG A 368 11.47 -3.37 -9.79
N LYS A 369 11.94 -2.15 -9.54
CA LYS A 369 12.82 -1.85 -8.40
C LYS A 369 12.12 -2.08 -7.06
N PHE A 370 10.90 -1.59 -6.88
CA PHE A 370 10.11 -1.86 -5.68
C PHE A 370 9.90 -3.35 -5.47
N ALA A 371 9.50 -4.04 -6.54
CA ALA A 371 9.26 -5.47 -6.55
C ALA A 371 10.51 -6.31 -6.28
N PHE A 372 11.71 -5.80 -6.56
CA PHE A 372 12.96 -6.43 -6.16
C PHE A 372 13.10 -6.50 -4.63
N PHE A 373 12.71 -5.43 -3.92
CA PHE A 373 12.85 -5.36 -2.47
C PHE A 373 11.80 -6.17 -1.72
N ASN A 374 10.54 -6.12 -2.17
CA ASN A 374 9.45 -6.81 -1.48
C ASN A 374 9.12 -8.20 -2.06
N ASN A 375 9.75 -8.57 -3.18
CA ASN A 375 9.54 -9.83 -3.92
C ASN A 375 8.08 -10.01 -4.40
N TYR A 376 7.40 -8.91 -4.71
CA TYR A 376 6.06 -8.90 -5.26
C TYR A 376 6.09 -8.92 -6.79
N THR A 377 4.94 -9.22 -7.42
CA THR A 377 4.85 -9.19 -8.88
C THR A 377 4.63 -7.76 -9.37
N PRO A 378 5.52 -7.20 -10.22
CA PRO A 378 5.35 -5.87 -10.79
C PRO A 378 4.48 -5.93 -12.04
N GLN A 379 3.41 -5.11 -12.12
CA GLN A 379 2.57 -5.05 -13.32
C GLN A 379 1.78 -3.75 -13.42
N GLN A 380 1.29 -3.45 -14.63
CA GLN A 380 0.29 -2.39 -14.80
C GLN A 380 -1.01 -2.79 -14.09
N ALA A 381 -1.69 -1.84 -13.45
CA ALA A 381 -2.85 -2.09 -12.58
C ALA A 381 -4.00 -2.84 -13.27
N ILE A 382 -4.24 -2.58 -14.56
CA ILE A 382 -5.25 -3.32 -15.36
C ILE A 382 -4.97 -4.83 -15.40
N GLY A 383 -3.73 -5.26 -15.18
CA GLY A 383 -3.36 -6.69 -15.16
C GLY A 383 -4.03 -7.46 -14.02
N LEU A 384 -4.40 -6.81 -12.93
CA LEU A 384 -5.18 -7.42 -11.86
C LEU A 384 -6.66 -7.50 -12.29
N TYR A 385 -7.28 -6.36 -12.53
CA TYR A 385 -8.62 -6.20 -13.13
C TYR A 385 -8.83 -4.73 -13.51
N ALA A 386 -9.84 -4.45 -14.35
CA ALA A 386 -10.12 -3.08 -14.76
C ALA A 386 -10.68 -2.26 -13.59
N THR A 387 -10.10 -1.09 -13.35
CA THR A 387 -10.53 -0.14 -12.31
C THR A 387 -10.70 1.26 -12.90
N SER A 388 -11.45 2.14 -12.24
CA SER A 388 -11.55 3.55 -12.59
C SER A 388 -11.80 4.40 -11.34
N GLY A 389 -11.31 5.62 -11.34
CA GLY A 389 -11.42 6.53 -10.19
C GLY A 389 -10.56 6.09 -9.01
N THR A 390 -9.36 5.59 -9.28
CA THR A 390 -8.38 5.13 -8.29
C THR A 390 -7.39 6.23 -7.92
N THR A 391 -6.70 6.07 -6.79
CA THR A 391 -5.70 7.00 -6.27
C THR A 391 -4.51 7.16 -7.21
N ASP A 392 -3.94 6.03 -7.67
CA ASP A 392 -2.75 5.99 -8.52
C ASP A 392 -3.02 6.58 -9.91
N ASP A 393 -4.16 6.25 -10.53
CA ASP A 393 -4.56 6.85 -11.79
C ASP A 393 -4.87 8.35 -11.65
N PHE A 394 -5.43 8.77 -10.51
CA PHE A 394 -5.63 10.19 -10.22
C PHE A 394 -4.31 10.95 -10.09
N VAL A 395 -3.38 10.47 -9.25
CA VAL A 395 -2.15 11.22 -8.97
C VAL A 395 -1.23 11.27 -10.20
N TYR A 396 -1.12 10.16 -10.93
CA TYR A 396 -0.37 10.19 -12.18
C TYR A 396 -1.12 10.93 -13.29
N GLY A 397 -2.41 10.66 -13.47
CA GLY A 397 -3.22 11.18 -14.57
C GLY A 397 -3.51 12.67 -14.48
N ASP A 398 -3.75 13.20 -13.29
CA ASP A 398 -4.08 14.60 -13.04
C ASP A 398 -2.81 15.45 -12.82
N LEU A 399 -1.77 14.88 -12.19
CA LEU A 399 -0.60 15.64 -11.72
C LEU A 399 0.73 15.22 -12.36
N GLY A 400 0.79 14.07 -13.04
CA GLY A 400 2.03 13.57 -13.65
C GLY A 400 3.06 13.04 -12.66
N ILE A 401 2.68 12.90 -11.39
CA ILE A 401 3.56 12.36 -10.35
C ILE A 401 3.55 10.82 -10.45
N PRO A 402 4.71 10.13 -10.47
CA PRO A 402 4.72 8.67 -10.43
C PRO A 402 3.94 8.16 -9.25
N ALA A 403 2.99 7.25 -9.51
CA ALA A 403 2.07 6.73 -8.53
C ALA A 403 2.00 5.21 -8.59
N TYR A 404 2.00 4.56 -7.42
CA TYR A 404 2.01 3.10 -7.31
C TYR A 404 1.07 2.64 -6.20
N THR A 405 0.49 1.47 -6.41
CA THR A 405 -0.21 0.70 -5.39
C THR A 405 0.63 -0.51 -5.00
N PHE A 406 0.83 -0.72 -3.68
CA PHE A 406 1.40 -1.96 -3.15
C PHE A 406 0.29 -2.80 -2.53
N GLU A 407 0.12 -4.03 -2.99
CA GLU A 407 -0.82 -5.01 -2.40
C GLU A 407 -0.05 -5.95 -1.47
N LEU A 408 -0.16 -5.71 -0.15
CA LEU A 408 0.65 -6.37 0.86
C LEU A 408 0.16 -7.79 1.19
N GLY A 409 1.05 -8.77 1.25
CA GLY A 409 0.78 -10.08 1.83
C GLY A 409 -0.26 -10.92 1.08
N THR A 410 -0.93 -11.81 1.81
CA THR A 410 -1.79 -12.86 1.27
C THR A 410 -3.17 -12.93 1.95
N SER A 411 -3.49 -12.00 2.85
CA SER A 411 -4.76 -11.95 3.57
C SER A 411 -5.05 -10.53 4.06
N PHE A 412 -6.34 -10.14 4.12
CA PHE A 412 -6.76 -8.87 4.75
C PHE A 412 -6.40 -8.82 6.24
N PHE A 413 -6.67 -9.91 6.95
CA PHE A 413 -6.34 -10.10 8.37
C PHE A 413 -5.07 -10.95 8.51
N GLU A 414 -3.97 -10.43 7.97
CA GLU A 414 -2.69 -11.14 7.95
C GLU A 414 -2.18 -11.42 9.37
N THR A 415 -1.55 -12.59 9.56
CA THR A 415 -1.06 -12.96 10.90
C THR A 415 0.08 -12.04 11.36
N CYS A 416 0.18 -11.80 12.65
CA CYS A 416 1.28 -11.02 13.22
C CYS A 416 2.66 -11.64 12.92
N SER A 417 2.75 -12.96 12.85
CA SER A 417 3.99 -13.65 12.49
C SER A 417 4.42 -13.30 11.07
N THR A 418 3.52 -13.47 10.09
CA THR A 418 3.80 -13.14 8.68
C THR A 418 4.11 -11.66 8.50
N PHE A 419 3.33 -10.79 9.16
CA PHE A 419 3.57 -9.36 9.10
C PHE A 419 4.98 -8.99 9.58
N THR A 420 5.36 -9.45 10.78
CA THR A 420 6.63 -9.03 11.40
C THR A 420 7.85 -9.70 10.78
N SER A 421 7.73 -10.95 10.32
CA SER A 421 8.88 -11.70 9.77
C SER A 421 9.11 -11.48 8.28
N THR A 422 8.07 -11.10 7.53
CA THR A 422 8.14 -11.03 6.06
C THR A 422 7.66 -9.70 5.51
N ILE A 423 6.39 -9.31 5.75
CA ILE A 423 5.80 -8.14 5.10
C ILE A 423 6.51 -6.86 5.52
N LEU A 424 6.69 -6.66 6.83
CA LEU A 424 7.33 -5.46 7.35
C LEU A 424 8.78 -5.27 6.84
N PRO A 425 9.72 -6.22 6.98
CA PRO A 425 11.10 -5.99 6.59
C PRO A 425 11.28 -5.81 5.08
N THR A 426 10.55 -6.56 4.25
CA THR A 426 10.69 -6.48 2.79
C THR A 426 10.10 -5.18 2.25
N ASN A 427 8.91 -4.79 2.70
CA ASN A 427 8.27 -3.55 2.26
C ASN A 427 8.94 -2.30 2.87
N LEU A 428 9.51 -2.38 4.07
CA LEU A 428 10.31 -1.28 4.62
C LEU A 428 11.50 -0.94 3.71
N ASN A 429 12.18 -1.95 3.16
CA ASN A 429 13.27 -1.74 2.20
C ASN A 429 12.77 -1.07 0.90
N ALA A 430 11.61 -1.48 0.38
CA ALA A 430 10.98 -0.85 -0.78
C ALA A 430 10.62 0.63 -0.52
N LEU A 431 10.10 0.95 0.68
CA LEU A 431 9.75 2.31 1.09
C LEU A 431 10.98 3.20 1.27
N ILE A 432 12.07 2.66 1.83
CA ILE A 432 13.36 3.37 1.93
C ILE A 432 13.89 3.68 0.53
N TYR A 433 13.82 2.71 -0.39
CA TYR A 433 14.21 2.93 -1.78
C TYR A 433 13.32 3.98 -2.46
N ALA A 434 12.00 3.94 -2.24
CA ALA A 434 11.04 4.94 -2.74
C ALA A 434 11.43 6.35 -2.30
N LEU A 435 11.75 6.53 -1.02
CA LEU A 435 12.19 7.82 -0.50
C LEU A 435 13.52 8.25 -1.15
N ARG A 436 14.45 7.33 -1.36
CA ARG A 436 15.75 7.61 -1.97
C ARG A 436 15.65 8.15 -3.40
N VAL A 437 14.65 7.71 -4.17
CA VAL A 437 14.44 8.13 -5.57
C VAL A 437 13.44 9.27 -5.75
N THR A 438 12.76 9.72 -4.71
CA THR A 438 11.67 10.72 -4.75
C THR A 438 12.05 12.02 -5.48
N ARG A 439 13.33 12.39 -5.48
CA ARG A 439 13.83 13.60 -6.17
C ARG A 439 13.72 13.52 -7.69
N ALA A 440 13.92 12.36 -8.30
CA ALA A 440 13.86 12.16 -9.74
C ALA A 440 13.42 10.72 -10.07
N PRO A 441 12.15 10.37 -9.75
CA PRO A 441 11.67 9.00 -9.80
C PRO A 441 11.55 8.41 -11.21
N TYR A 442 11.51 9.26 -12.25
CA TYR A 442 11.55 8.80 -13.65
C TYR A 442 12.96 8.56 -14.18
N GLN A 443 14.01 8.94 -13.45
CA GLN A 443 15.39 8.86 -13.94
C GLN A 443 16.26 7.93 -13.09
N LEU A 444 16.29 8.14 -11.76
CA LEU A 444 17.21 7.44 -10.85
C LEU A 444 17.06 5.91 -10.85
N PRO A 445 15.86 5.33 -11.04
CA PRO A 445 15.71 3.88 -11.05
C PRO A 445 16.39 3.16 -12.22
N ALA A 446 16.68 3.88 -13.30
CA ALA A 446 17.37 3.31 -14.46
C ALA A 446 18.88 3.11 -14.23
N GLY A 447 19.46 3.75 -13.23
CA GLY A 447 20.91 3.65 -12.94
C GLY A 447 21.23 2.69 -11.79
N PRO A 448 22.55 2.39 -11.61
CA PRO A 448 23.04 1.43 -10.62
C PRO A 448 22.82 1.89 -9.18
N GLU A 449 22.39 0.99 -8.32
CA GLU A 449 22.30 1.24 -6.88
C GLU A 449 23.65 1.03 -6.19
N ILE A 450 23.97 1.88 -5.23
CA ILE A 450 25.09 1.67 -4.33
C ILE A 450 24.69 0.68 -3.23
N THR A 451 25.46 -0.39 -3.12
CA THR A 451 25.32 -1.41 -2.08
C THR A 451 26.66 -1.55 -1.33
N SER A 452 26.64 -2.19 -0.16
CA SER A 452 27.86 -2.47 0.62
C SER A 452 28.77 -1.26 0.85
N LEU A 453 28.17 -0.05 1.04
CA LEU A 453 28.92 1.18 1.26
C LEU A 453 29.61 1.16 2.63
N SER A 454 30.94 1.39 2.65
CA SER A 454 31.74 1.42 3.85
C SER A 454 32.83 2.50 3.78
N LEU A 455 33.12 3.12 4.93
CA LEU A 455 34.19 4.08 5.10
C LEU A 455 35.03 3.70 6.32
N THR A 456 36.33 3.46 6.12
CA THR A 456 37.27 3.13 7.20
C THR A 456 38.43 4.11 7.13
N GLY A 457 38.51 5.02 8.12
CA GLY A 457 39.39 6.19 7.99
C GLY A 457 39.00 7.04 6.78
N SER A 458 39.90 7.25 5.84
CA SER A 458 39.59 7.89 4.57
C SER A 458 39.30 6.90 3.43
N ASN A 459 39.43 5.61 3.64
CA ASN A 459 39.25 4.60 2.60
C ASN A 459 37.75 4.31 2.40
N LEU A 460 37.21 4.71 1.26
CA LEU A 460 35.83 4.56 0.85
C LEU A 460 35.70 3.38 -0.11
N THR A 461 34.85 2.43 0.22
CA THR A 461 34.53 1.28 -0.64
C THR A 461 33.02 1.13 -0.81
N ALA A 462 32.59 0.68 -1.98
CA ALA A 462 31.19 0.39 -2.28
C ALA A 462 31.08 -0.70 -3.35
N SER A 463 29.88 -1.21 -3.55
CA SER A 463 29.49 -1.94 -4.76
C SER A 463 28.40 -1.17 -5.47
N ALA A 464 28.54 -0.98 -6.79
CA ALA A 464 27.47 -0.48 -7.66
C ALA A 464 26.82 -1.67 -8.36
N ASN A 465 25.48 -1.71 -8.39
CA ASN A 465 24.74 -2.85 -8.93
C ASN A 465 23.55 -2.38 -9.77
N ASP A 466 23.58 -2.68 -11.06
CA ASP A 466 22.54 -2.35 -12.03
C ASP A 466 21.55 -3.49 -12.30
N THR A 467 21.68 -4.63 -11.60
CA THR A 467 20.85 -5.81 -11.86
C THR A 467 19.63 -5.95 -10.92
N ARG A 468 19.41 -5.01 -10.02
CA ARG A 468 18.43 -5.12 -8.93
C ARG A 468 17.01 -4.80 -9.39
N TYR A 469 16.46 -5.67 -10.25
CA TYR A 469 15.10 -5.61 -10.75
C TYR A 469 14.39 -6.94 -10.52
N ASN A 470 13.09 -6.89 -10.22
CA ASN A 470 12.26 -8.08 -10.25
C ASN A 470 11.77 -8.33 -11.68
N ASN A 471 12.21 -9.43 -12.26
CA ASN A 471 11.89 -9.84 -13.63
C ASN A 471 10.84 -10.95 -13.70
N SER A 472 10.01 -11.14 -12.66
CA SER A 472 8.96 -12.16 -12.64
C SER A 472 7.83 -11.91 -13.66
N ASN A 473 7.67 -10.65 -14.08
CA ASN A 473 6.71 -10.24 -15.10
C ASN A 473 7.39 -9.34 -16.14
N GLY A 474 8.11 -9.96 -17.07
CA GLY A 474 8.95 -9.29 -18.08
C GLY A 474 10.37 -8.97 -17.57
N THR A 475 11.23 -8.45 -18.44
CA THR A 475 12.64 -8.27 -18.18
C THR A 475 13.03 -6.80 -18.24
N GLU A 476 13.86 -6.35 -17.29
CA GLU A 476 14.57 -5.07 -17.33
C GLU A 476 16.03 -5.32 -17.76
N ALA A 477 16.53 -4.51 -18.68
CA ALA A 477 17.89 -4.63 -19.15
C ALA A 477 18.86 -4.04 -18.12
N SER A 478 19.92 -4.79 -17.79
CA SER A 478 21.02 -4.31 -16.95
C SER A 478 22.15 -3.82 -17.83
N GLN A 479 22.82 -2.74 -17.40
CA GLN A 479 23.96 -2.12 -18.09
C GLN A 479 25.23 -2.32 -17.27
N ASN A 480 26.39 -2.26 -17.93
CA ASN A 480 27.65 -2.19 -17.20
C ASN A 480 27.75 -0.85 -16.46
N VAL A 481 28.30 -0.86 -15.28
CA VAL A 481 28.69 0.37 -14.57
C VAL A 481 29.83 1.02 -15.35
N SER A 482 29.74 2.33 -15.54
CA SER A 482 30.74 3.09 -16.33
C SER A 482 31.60 4.03 -15.46
N THR A 483 31.06 4.45 -14.30
CA THR A 483 31.79 5.31 -13.35
C THR A 483 31.13 5.28 -11.96
N GLY A 484 31.94 5.61 -10.95
CA GLY A 484 31.49 5.92 -9.60
C GLY A 484 31.98 7.29 -9.15
N ALA A 485 31.21 7.96 -8.30
CA ALA A 485 31.59 9.27 -7.75
C ALA A 485 31.15 9.41 -6.29
N TYR A 486 31.98 10.13 -5.50
CA TYR A 486 31.59 10.56 -4.16
C TYR A 486 31.62 12.08 -4.02
N TYR A 487 30.87 12.58 -3.04
CA TYR A 487 30.74 13.99 -2.71
C TYR A 487 30.79 14.14 -1.19
N VAL A 488 31.38 15.24 -0.69
CA VAL A 488 31.46 15.50 0.76
C VAL A 488 30.58 16.70 1.10
N ASP A 489 29.67 16.54 2.06
CA ASP A 489 28.71 17.51 2.60
C ASP A 489 27.72 18.11 1.59
N THR A 490 28.13 18.32 0.36
CA THR A 490 27.28 18.89 -0.69
C THR A 490 26.81 17.78 -1.63
N PRO A 491 25.52 17.39 -1.59
CA PRO A 491 25.02 16.29 -2.42
C PRO A 491 24.99 16.67 -3.92
N PRO A 492 25.04 15.68 -4.84
CA PRO A 492 25.27 15.89 -6.28
C PRO A 492 24.21 16.71 -7.02
N TRP A 493 23.05 16.94 -6.43
CA TRP A 493 21.98 17.79 -7.01
C TRP A 493 22.05 19.26 -6.57
N VAL A 494 23.00 19.61 -5.72
CA VAL A 494 23.21 20.99 -5.27
C VAL A 494 24.25 21.65 -6.14
N ALA A 495 23.97 22.85 -6.60
CA ALA A 495 24.92 23.62 -7.42
C ALA A 495 26.23 23.85 -6.69
N GLY A 496 27.36 23.62 -7.37
CA GLY A 496 28.70 23.71 -6.80
C GLY A 496 29.20 22.45 -6.10
N ALA A 497 28.43 21.35 -6.09
CA ALA A 497 28.89 20.07 -5.56
C ALA A 497 30.15 19.58 -6.31
N THR A 498 31.22 19.28 -5.57
CA THR A 498 32.48 18.77 -6.14
C THR A 498 32.40 17.26 -6.27
N SER A 499 32.44 16.78 -7.50
CA SER A 499 32.48 15.35 -7.82
C SER A 499 33.91 14.83 -7.71
N ASN A 500 34.10 13.77 -6.92
CA ASN A 500 35.36 13.05 -6.80
C ASN A 500 35.16 11.66 -7.40
N ALA A 501 36.02 11.30 -8.39
CA ALA A 501 35.92 10.02 -9.05
C ALA A 501 36.30 8.86 -8.12
N MET A 502 35.60 7.75 -8.26
CA MET A 502 35.99 6.45 -7.70
C MET A 502 36.52 5.56 -8.83
N THR A 503 37.37 4.63 -8.48
CA THR A 503 37.92 3.65 -9.41
C THR A 503 37.24 2.30 -9.26
N ALA A 504 37.21 1.52 -10.33
CA ALA A 504 36.82 0.12 -10.22
C ALA A 504 37.87 -0.63 -9.38
N SER A 505 37.39 -1.47 -8.43
CA SER A 505 38.29 -2.16 -7.48
C SER A 505 39.21 -3.19 -8.14
N ASP A 506 38.80 -3.72 -9.29
CA ASP A 506 39.60 -4.65 -10.14
C ASP A 506 40.38 -3.95 -11.26
N GLY A 507 40.22 -2.62 -11.40
CA GLY A 507 40.92 -1.79 -12.35
C GLY A 507 40.16 -1.46 -13.64
N ALA A 508 38.97 -2.00 -13.87
CA ALA A 508 38.17 -1.73 -15.07
C ALA A 508 36.66 -1.74 -14.82
N PHE A 509 35.94 -0.75 -15.37
CA PHE A 509 34.48 -0.73 -15.39
C PHE A 509 33.97 -1.60 -16.55
N ASN A 510 33.64 -2.88 -16.28
CA ASN A 510 33.29 -3.85 -17.32
C ASN A 510 32.16 -4.80 -16.95
N SER A 511 31.51 -4.57 -15.81
CA SER A 511 30.44 -5.42 -15.30
C SER A 511 29.20 -4.60 -14.85
N SER A 512 28.03 -5.22 -14.81
CA SER A 512 26.82 -4.64 -14.23
C SER A 512 26.82 -4.63 -12.69
N ILE A 513 27.78 -5.32 -12.08
CA ILE A 513 28.06 -5.27 -10.63
C ILE A 513 29.54 -4.97 -10.46
N GLU A 514 29.86 -3.75 -10.02
CA GLU A 514 31.24 -3.28 -9.89
C GLU A 514 31.58 -2.93 -8.44
N GLY A 515 32.78 -3.34 -8.03
CA GLY A 515 33.42 -2.82 -6.83
C GLY A 515 33.95 -1.41 -7.08
N LEU A 516 33.67 -0.49 -6.14
CA LEU A 516 34.16 0.89 -6.21
C LEU A 516 35.12 1.16 -5.06
N SER A 517 36.22 1.87 -5.32
CA SER A 517 37.15 2.34 -4.31
C SER A 517 37.52 3.80 -4.51
N GLY A 518 37.78 4.50 -3.41
CA GLY A 518 38.19 5.88 -3.41
C GLY A 518 38.81 6.28 -2.08
N THR A 519 39.52 7.39 -2.06
CA THR A 519 40.10 7.97 -0.84
C THR A 519 39.43 9.33 -0.60
N VAL A 520 38.69 9.47 0.51
CA VAL A 520 38.05 10.73 0.86
C VAL A 520 39.12 11.70 1.34
N SER A 521 39.26 12.83 0.63
CA SER A 521 40.13 13.90 1.09
C SER A 521 39.53 14.58 2.33
N THR A 522 40.29 14.61 3.42
CA THR A 522 39.93 15.31 4.66
C THR A 522 40.54 16.72 4.74
N ALA A 523 41.33 17.12 3.74
CA ALA A 523 41.99 18.43 3.70
C ALA A 523 40.92 19.55 3.64
N GLY A 524 40.97 20.46 4.60
CA GLY A 524 40.03 21.58 4.70
C GLY A 524 38.70 21.26 5.36
N LEU A 525 38.42 20.00 5.74
CA LEU A 525 37.27 19.66 6.55
C LEU A 525 37.50 20.10 8.01
N ILE A 526 36.46 20.67 8.60
CA ILE A 526 36.48 21.08 10.00
C ILE A 526 36.29 19.88 10.94
N THR A 527 36.65 19.98 12.19
CA THR A 527 36.30 18.98 13.22
C THR A 527 34.78 18.77 13.30
N GLY A 528 34.36 17.52 13.31
CA GLY A 528 32.95 17.18 13.39
C GLY A 528 32.54 16.06 12.44
N ARG A 529 31.23 15.92 12.29
CA ARG A 529 30.64 14.91 11.41
C ARG A 529 30.34 15.49 10.03
N HIS A 530 30.80 14.80 9.00
CA HIS A 530 30.55 15.08 7.60
C HIS A 530 29.75 13.96 6.97
N THR A 531 29.05 14.23 5.85
CA THR A 531 28.33 13.23 5.09
C THR A 531 29.03 12.99 3.75
N VAL A 532 29.37 11.73 3.47
CA VAL A 532 29.93 11.31 2.19
C VAL A 532 28.84 10.61 1.38
N TYR A 533 28.45 11.24 0.27
CA TYR A 533 27.46 10.73 -0.67
C TYR A 533 28.16 9.95 -1.78
N VAL A 534 27.61 8.81 -2.18
CA VAL A 534 28.15 7.97 -3.25
C VAL A 534 27.05 7.64 -4.25
N ARG A 535 27.36 7.70 -5.54
CA ARG A 535 26.50 7.22 -6.62
C ARG A 535 27.32 6.63 -7.76
N ALA A 536 26.68 5.84 -8.62
CA ALA A 536 27.30 5.29 -9.81
C ALA A 536 26.45 5.60 -11.05
N GLN A 537 27.09 5.52 -12.22
CA GLN A 537 26.46 5.68 -13.53
C GLN A 537 26.68 4.42 -14.36
N ASP A 538 25.67 4.05 -15.14
CA ASP A 538 25.77 2.96 -16.11
C ASP A 538 26.37 3.40 -17.45
N SER A 539 26.58 2.47 -18.36
CA SER A 539 27.10 2.73 -19.70
C SER A 539 26.13 3.43 -20.63
N SER A 540 24.84 3.52 -20.26
CA SER A 540 23.81 4.29 -20.96
C SER A 540 23.73 5.74 -20.46
N GLY A 541 24.51 6.10 -19.45
CA GLY A 541 24.56 7.45 -18.88
C GLY A 541 23.56 7.71 -17.76
N ASN A 542 22.86 6.68 -17.25
CA ASN A 542 21.91 6.84 -16.15
C ASN A 542 22.63 6.84 -14.81
N TRP A 543 22.46 7.91 -14.04
CA TRP A 543 22.90 7.96 -12.65
C TRP A 543 21.88 7.28 -11.75
N GLY A 544 22.37 6.37 -10.90
CA GLY A 544 21.58 5.76 -9.85
C GLY A 544 21.36 6.67 -8.63
N PRO A 545 20.50 6.23 -7.68
CA PRO A 545 20.25 6.96 -6.45
C PRO A 545 21.49 7.01 -5.56
N VAL A 546 21.57 8.07 -4.75
CA VAL A 546 22.64 8.27 -3.77
C VAL A 546 22.46 7.33 -2.57
N SER A 547 23.58 6.80 -2.07
CA SER A 547 23.72 6.29 -0.70
C SER A 547 24.77 7.10 0.04
N ALA A 548 24.69 7.15 1.37
CA ALA A 548 25.59 7.95 2.17
C ALA A 548 26.18 7.21 3.37
N VAL A 549 27.34 7.70 3.82
CA VAL A 549 28.00 7.27 5.06
C VAL A 549 28.55 8.49 5.81
N PHE A 550 28.62 8.41 7.13
CA PHE A 550 29.23 9.46 7.93
C PHE A 550 30.74 9.33 8.03
N LEU A 551 31.42 10.47 7.91
CA LEU A 551 32.84 10.66 8.20
C LEU A 551 32.96 11.54 9.43
N THR A 552 33.75 11.13 10.41
CA THR A 552 34.06 11.96 11.58
C THR A 552 35.49 12.44 11.54
N ILE A 553 35.69 13.74 11.60
CA ILE A 553 36.99 14.40 11.73
C ILE A 553 37.20 14.71 13.22
N PRO A 554 38.30 14.22 13.84
CA PRO A 554 38.58 14.41 15.26
C PRO A 554 38.71 15.86 15.67
#